data_cfd2efc7c75deae42982b90a9dbe9ead
#
_entry.id   cfd2efc7c75deae42982b90a9dbe9ead
#
_cell.length_a   1.000
_cell.length_b   1.000
_cell.length_c   1.000
_cell.angle_alpha   90.00
_cell.angle_beta   90.00
_cell.angle_gamma   90.00
#
_symmetry.space_group_name_H-M   'P 1'
#
loop_
_entity.id
_entity.type
_entity.pdbx_description
1 polymer ?
#
loop_
_entity_poly.entity_id
_entity_poly.type
_entity_poly.pdbx_seq_one_letter_code
_entity_poly.pdbx_strand_id
1 'polypeptide(L)'
;GKPPLGNATAWAWDSRAKKVVSNEKLKNKTVYPLELNTMPGWAGSSWYFNRYMDATNTEEFASKEALDYWKEVDLYIGGSEHATGHLLYARFWQKFLFDKGIVPVDEFAKKLINQGMILGTSAFVYKATAFVKEGCGCADEKSNDDVLNKIPAVLVSKNLFSSDDEFETVVKNYLMDKGFLNPNYADMVMIVKTAIHADVSLVNASDELDVDAFKNHALNADYKNAEFILEDGVYKVKREVEKMSKSKYNVVNPDDIVAQYGADALRLFEMFLGPLEQAKPWKTSGISGVSSFLKKLWKLYFNEEIFEVSKEKATKEELKVLHKTIKKVQEDIESFSFNTSVSTFMIAVNDLTTLKCNKRAILEPLLVLLSPYAPHISEELWNKLGNKKSISTADFPVFDAKHLVES
;
A
#
# COMPACT_ATOMS: atom_id res chain seq x y z
N GLY A 1 10.62 25.80 -15.92
CA GLY A 1 11.41 25.91 -14.75
C GLY A 1 12.90 25.73 -14.99
N LYS A 2 13.71 26.52 -14.27
CA LYS A 2 15.16 26.29 -14.21
C LYS A 2 15.48 25.38 -13.02
N PRO A 3 16.51 24.52 -13.12
CA PRO A 3 17.00 23.79 -11.95
C PRO A 3 17.35 24.74 -10.79
N PRO A 4 17.25 24.34 -9.51
CA PRO A 4 17.58 25.21 -8.38
C PRO A 4 18.95 25.88 -8.48
N LEU A 5 19.98 25.11 -8.87
CA LEU A 5 21.35 25.61 -9.07
C LEU A 5 21.51 26.49 -10.33
N GLY A 6 20.55 26.47 -11.24
CA GLY A 6 20.57 27.32 -12.44
C GLY A 6 20.39 28.82 -12.14
N ASN A 7 20.02 29.17 -10.91
CA ASN A 7 19.94 30.55 -10.43
C ASN A 7 21.21 30.99 -9.65
N ALA A 8 22.13 30.09 -9.41
CA ALA A 8 23.39 30.43 -8.72
C ALA A 8 24.29 31.28 -9.60
N THR A 9 24.83 32.35 -9.08
CA THR A 9 25.76 33.26 -9.78
C THR A 9 27.21 32.82 -9.70
N ALA A 10 27.55 31.98 -8.72
CA ALA A 10 28.88 31.40 -8.50
C ALA A 10 28.74 29.87 -8.47
N TRP A 11 28.73 29.26 -9.66
CA TRP A 11 28.58 27.80 -9.83
C TRP A 11 29.40 27.30 -11.03
N ALA A 12 30.70 27.64 -11.02
CA ALA A 12 31.67 27.19 -11.98
C ALA A 12 32.96 26.73 -11.28
N TRP A 13 33.64 25.71 -11.82
CA TRP A 13 34.85 25.14 -11.26
C TRP A 13 36.08 25.70 -11.92
N ASP A 14 36.96 26.35 -11.20
CA ASP A 14 38.30 26.73 -11.68
C ASP A 14 39.28 25.62 -11.36
N SER A 15 39.73 24.90 -12.40
CA SER A 15 40.66 23.77 -12.27
C SER A 15 42.04 24.12 -11.80
N ARG A 16 42.50 25.39 -12.00
CA ARG A 16 43.79 25.89 -11.50
C ARG A 16 43.70 26.32 -10.05
N ALA A 17 42.68 27.10 -9.73
CA ALA A 17 42.46 27.59 -8.39
C ALA A 17 41.84 26.52 -7.43
N LYS A 18 41.38 25.40 -8.01
CA LYS A 18 40.71 24.27 -7.30
C LYS A 18 39.57 24.73 -6.42
N LYS A 19 38.73 25.64 -6.90
CA LYS A 19 37.61 26.22 -6.16
C LYS A 19 36.44 26.60 -7.06
N VAL A 20 35.27 26.74 -6.47
CA VAL A 20 34.10 27.28 -7.13
C VAL A 20 34.26 28.79 -7.29
N VAL A 21 33.92 29.29 -8.48
CA VAL A 21 34.05 30.69 -8.88
C VAL A 21 32.76 31.19 -9.56
N SER A 22 32.70 32.52 -9.78
CA SER A 22 31.57 33.13 -10.49
C SER A 22 31.41 32.57 -11.91
N ASN A 23 30.16 32.40 -12.35
CA ASN A 23 29.81 31.95 -13.70
C ASN A 23 30.32 32.88 -14.82
N GLU A 24 30.58 34.15 -14.49
CA GLU A 24 31.21 35.10 -15.42
C GLU A 24 32.57 34.65 -15.91
N LYS A 25 33.27 33.81 -15.10
CA LYS A 25 34.59 33.26 -15.43
C LYS A 25 34.55 32.05 -16.38
N LEU A 26 33.37 31.57 -16.77
CA LEU A 26 33.21 30.46 -17.74
C LEU A 26 33.86 30.74 -19.12
N LYS A 27 34.18 31.99 -19.42
CA LYS A 27 34.96 32.37 -20.62
C LYS A 27 36.44 31.92 -20.58
N ASN A 28 36.96 31.61 -19.39
CA ASN A 28 38.33 31.17 -19.21
C ASN A 28 38.46 29.67 -19.52
N LYS A 29 39.50 29.30 -20.26
CA LYS A 29 39.77 27.89 -20.67
C LYS A 29 39.95 26.89 -19.50
N THR A 30 40.16 27.37 -18.28
CA THR A 30 40.41 26.56 -17.08
C THR A 30 39.18 26.53 -16.15
N VAL A 31 38.07 27.20 -16.53
CA VAL A 31 36.85 27.26 -15.76
C VAL A 31 35.75 26.48 -16.46
N TYR A 32 35.17 25.53 -15.77
CA TYR A 32 34.17 24.61 -16.29
C TYR A 32 32.82 24.84 -15.58
N PRO A 33 31.70 24.71 -16.31
CA PRO A 33 30.38 24.75 -15.67
C PRO A 33 30.21 23.54 -14.75
N LEU A 34 29.62 23.74 -13.58
CA LEU A 34 29.17 22.66 -12.71
C LEU A 34 27.77 22.20 -13.09
N GLU A 35 27.47 20.95 -12.78
CA GLU A 35 26.14 20.35 -12.98
C GLU A 35 25.08 21.17 -12.25
N LEU A 36 23.97 21.46 -12.92
CA LEU A 36 22.87 22.25 -12.39
C LEU A 36 21.79 21.42 -11.70
N ASN A 37 21.72 20.14 -12.04
CA ASN A 37 20.80 19.23 -11.37
C ASN A 37 21.43 18.80 -10.05
N THR A 38 20.65 18.92 -8.98
CA THR A 38 20.99 18.24 -7.71
C THR A 38 20.91 16.74 -7.95
N MET A 39 21.67 15.97 -7.20
CA MET A 39 21.43 14.54 -7.14
C MET A 39 19.93 14.31 -6.89
N PRO A 40 19.31 13.30 -7.51
CA PRO A 40 17.94 12.93 -7.21
C PRO A 40 17.75 12.92 -5.69
N GLY A 41 16.57 13.26 -5.18
CA GLY A 41 16.27 13.42 -3.74
C GLY A 41 16.63 12.22 -2.85
N TRP A 42 17.33 11.25 -3.40
CA TRP A 42 17.80 9.99 -2.81
C TRP A 42 19.22 10.07 -2.25
N ALA A 43 19.92 11.20 -2.41
CA ALA A 43 21.27 11.34 -1.89
C ALA A 43 21.32 11.17 -0.36
N GLY A 44 20.50 11.92 0.37
CA GLY A 44 20.41 11.81 1.83
C GLY A 44 19.94 10.45 2.29
N SER A 45 18.92 9.88 1.63
CA SER A 45 18.39 8.55 1.94
C SER A 45 19.36 7.42 1.64
N SER A 46 20.41 7.66 0.85
CA SER A 46 21.37 6.62 0.48
C SER A 46 22.43 6.32 1.54
N TRP A 47 22.53 7.15 2.56
CA TRP A 47 23.53 6.99 3.64
C TRP A 47 23.07 7.47 5.03
N TYR A 48 21.78 7.81 5.19
CA TYR A 48 21.25 8.36 6.44
C TYR A 48 21.47 7.44 7.64
N PHE A 49 21.45 6.11 7.44
CA PHE A 49 21.69 5.13 8.49
C PHE A 49 23.11 5.25 9.08
N ASN A 50 24.13 5.56 8.28
CA ASN A 50 25.47 5.88 8.78
C ASN A 50 25.46 7.19 9.57
N ARG A 51 24.75 8.23 9.07
CA ARG A 51 24.61 9.50 9.77
C ARG A 51 23.93 9.36 11.14
N TYR A 52 22.93 8.50 11.22
CA TYR A 52 22.18 8.25 12.47
C TYR A 52 23.03 7.60 13.56
N MET A 53 24.14 6.94 13.21
CA MET A 53 25.08 6.38 14.21
C MET A 53 25.75 7.47 15.04
N ASP A 54 25.85 8.71 14.51
CA ASP A 54 26.45 9.87 15.19
C ASP A 54 25.76 11.17 14.76
N ALA A 55 24.44 11.24 14.98
CA ALA A 55 23.55 12.26 14.45
C ALA A 55 23.86 13.69 14.94
N THR A 56 24.50 13.84 16.10
CA THR A 56 24.84 15.14 16.72
C THR A 56 26.23 15.64 16.37
N ASN A 57 27.03 14.87 15.63
CA ASN A 57 28.36 15.26 15.20
C ASN A 57 28.31 16.47 14.27
N THR A 58 29.05 17.54 14.59
CA THR A 58 29.10 18.79 13.81
C THR A 58 30.33 18.90 12.91
N GLU A 59 31.31 18.04 13.09
CA GLU A 59 32.60 18.10 12.40
C GLU A 59 32.65 17.19 11.17
N GLU A 60 32.03 16.01 11.28
CA GLU A 60 32.01 15.03 10.22
C GLU A 60 30.63 14.32 10.15
N PHE A 61 30.38 13.57 9.07
CA PHE A 61 29.08 12.95 8.89
C PHE A 61 28.77 11.84 9.91
N ALA A 62 29.80 11.17 10.40
CA ALA A 62 29.79 10.27 11.56
C ALA A 62 31.24 9.97 11.96
N SER A 63 31.51 9.90 13.26
CA SER A 63 32.84 9.57 13.76
C SER A 63 33.22 8.13 13.45
N LYS A 64 34.52 7.89 13.25
CA LYS A 64 35.05 6.55 13.04
C LYS A 64 34.69 5.60 14.20
N GLU A 65 34.71 6.10 15.43
CA GLU A 65 34.37 5.32 16.62
C GLU A 65 32.92 4.83 16.57
N ALA A 66 31.96 5.69 16.23
CA ALA A 66 30.56 5.33 16.11
C ALA A 66 30.32 4.33 14.96
N LEU A 67 30.96 4.56 13.81
CA LEU A 67 30.87 3.66 12.65
C LEU A 67 31.48 2.27 12.94
N ASP A 68 32.61 2.22 13.65
CA ASP A 68 33.27 0.95 14.02
C ASP A 68 32.45 0.19 15.10
N TYR A 69 31.70 0.91 15.93
CA TYR A 69 30.83 0.31 16.94
C TYR A 69 29.55 -0.28 16.34
N TRP A 70 28.80 0.51 15.56
CA TRP A 70 27.50 0.12 15.02
C TRP A 70 27.61 -0.75 13.76
N LYS A 71 28.60 -0.47 12.90
CA LYS A 71 28.89 -1.16 11.64
C LYS A 71 27.67 -1.13 10.68
N GLU A 72 27.16 -2.31 10.34
CA GLU A 72 25.96 -2.49 9.50
C GLU A 72 24.68 -2.48 10.33
N VAL A 73 23.58 -2.09 9.71
CA VAL A 73 22.22 -2.19 10.28
C VAL A 73 21.84 -3.66 10.46
N ASP A 74 21.36 -4.06 11.62
CA ASP A 74 21.02 -5.47 11.91
C ASP A 74 19.86 -5.97 11.07
N LEU A 75 18.82 -5.13 10.90
CA LEU A 75 17.61 -5.46 10.14
C LEU A 75 17.10 -4.22 9.40
N TYR A 76 16.94 -4.35 8.09
CA TYR A 76 16.43 -3.30 7.22
C TYR A 76 15.15 -3.78 6.52
N ILE A 77 14.02 -3.13 6.82
CA ILE A 77 12.71 -3.51 6.30
C ILE A 77 12.16 -2.37 5.46
N GLY A 78 11.70 -2.67 4.25
CA GLY A 78 11.08 -1.71 3.36
C GLY A 78 10.28 -2.36 2.26
N GLY A 79 9.57 -1.55 1.46
CA GLY A 79 8.81 -2.04 0.32
C GLY A 79 9.70 -2.44 -0.85
N SER A 80 9.28 -3.44 -1.60
CA SER A 80 9.98 -3.92 -2.79
C SER A 80 10.05 -2.87 -3.92
N GLU A 81 9.17 -1.87 -3.91
CA GLU A 81 9.19 -0.75 -4.85
C GLU A 81 10.44 0.13 -4.75
N HIS A 82 11.18 0.03 -3.65
CA HIS A 82 12.42 0.75 -3.43
C HIS A 82 13.67 0.05 -4.01
N ALA A 83 13.52 -1.15 -4.56
CA ALA A 83 14.65 -1.96 -5.05
C ALA A 83 15.47 -1.28 -6.13
N THR A 84 14.81 -0.69 -7.14
CA THR A 84 15.47 -0.04 -8.29
C THR A 84 15.92 1.39 -8.03
N GLY A 85 15.57 1.94 -6.90
CA GLY A 85 15.92 3.30 -6.52
C GLY A 85 16.72 3.32 -5.23
N HIS A 86 16.06 3.53 -4.10
CA HIS A 86 16.70 3.71 -2.80
C HIS A 86 17.70 2.59 -2.45
N LEU A 87 17.34 1.32 -2.59
CA LEU A 87 18.21 0.21 -2.22
C LEU A 87 19.45 0.11 -3.11
N LEU A 88 19.30 0.37 -4.41
CA LEU A 88 20.41 0.41 -5.34
C LEU A 88 21.40 1.52 -4.97
N TYR A 89 20.89 2.74 -4.73
CA TYR A 89 21.73 3.87 -4.34
C TYR A 89 22.38 3.68 -2.96
N ALA A 90 21.63 3.18 -1.97
CA ALA A 90 22.14 2.92 -0.62
C ALA A 90 23.32 1.93 -0.67
N ARG A 91 23.19 0.84 -1.45
CA ARG A 91 24.24 -0.14 -1.60
C ARG A 91 25.45 0.41 -2.37
N PHE A 92 25.21 1.18 -3.44
CA PHE A 92 26.27 1.83 -4.19
C PHE A 92 27.09 2.81 -3.32
N TRP A 93 26.39 3.67 -2.54
CA TRP A 93 27.05 4.60 -1.63
C TRP A 93 27.83 3.90 -0.53
N GLN A 94 27.29 2.84 0.04
CA GLN A 94 27.98 2.06 1.08
C GLN A 94 29.31 1.48 0.54
N LYS A 95 29.28 0.87 -0.63
CA LYS A 95 30.49 0.31 -1.28
C LYS A 95 31.50 1.41 -1.62
N PHE A 96 31.04 2.54 -2.13
CA PHE A 96 31.91 3.69 -2.40
C PHE A 96 32.58 4.21 -1.13
N LEU A 97 31.82 4.39 -0.06
CA LEU A 97 32.36 4.85 1.22
C LEU A 97 33.33 3.82 1.84
N PHE A 98 33.06 2.54 1.68
CA PHE A 98 33.97 1.46 2.08
C PHE A 98 35.27 1.48 1.29
N ASP A 99 35.23 1.60 -0.05
CA ASP A 99 36.41 1.72 -0.89
C ASP A 99 37.28 2.96 -0.54
N LYS A 100 36.66 4.00 -0.01
CA LYS A 100 37.36 5.20 0.50
C LYS A 100 37.88 5.04 1.94
N GLY A 101 37.60 3.91 2.60
CA GLY A 101 37.99 3.67 4.00
C GLY A 101 37.24 4.52 5.03
N ILE A 102 36.06 5.05 4.65
CA ILE A 102 35.24 5.93 5.51
C ILE A 102 34.33 5.08 6.39
N VAL A 103 33.78 3.99 5.90
CA VAL A 103 32.93 3.05 6.67
C VAL A 103 33.64 1.70 6.77
N PRO A 104 33.40 0.92 7.86
CA PRO A 104 34.15 -0.31 8.12
C PRO A 104 33.59 -1.55 7.38
N VAL A 105 32.41 -1.47 6.78
CA VAL A 105 31.73 -2.59 6.13
C VAL A 105 31.22 -2.18 4.75
N ASP A 106 31.20 -3.13 3.82
CA ASP A 106 30.82 -2.92 2.41
C ASP A 106 29.34 -3.11 2.12
N GLU A 107 28.59 -3.74 3.00
CA GLU A 107 27.13 -3.87 2.96
C GLU A 107 26.51 -3.11 4.14
N PHE A 108 25.44 -2.35 3.86
CA PHE A 108 24.87 -1.47 4.87
C PHE A 108 23.94 -2.20 5.88
N ALA A 109 23.50 -3.40 5.57
CA ALA A 109 22.60 -4.17 6.41
C ALA A 109 22.94 -5.66 6.42
N LYS A 110 22.82 -6.32 7.58
CA LYS A 110 23.00 -7.76 7.76
C LYS A 110 21.83 -8.54 7.15
N LYS A 111 20.61 -8.03 7.32
CA LYS A 111 19.38 -8.64 6.82
C LYS A 111 18.48 -7.59 6.21
N LEU A 112 18.07 -7.85 4.97
CA LEU A 112 17.09 -7.04 4.22
C LEU A 112 15.80 -7.85 4.04
N ILE A 113 14.67 -7.24 4.36
CA ILE A 113 13.35 -7.78 4.08
C ILE A 113 12.60 -6.81 3.18
N ASN A 114 12.20 -7.28 2.01
CA ASN A 114 11.36 -6.55 1.08
C ASN A 114 9.90 -6.92 1.30
N GLN A 115 9.13 -5.96 1.83
CA GLN A 115 7.70 -6.14 2.04
C GLN A 115 6.96 -6.15 0.69
N GLY A 116 5.99 -7.05 0.55
CA GLY A 116 5.04 -7.04 -0.56
C GLY A 116 4.10 -5.83 -0.47
N MET A 117 3.72 -5.30 -1.62
CA MET A 117 2.77 -4.18 -1.68
C MET A 117 1.35 -4.63 -1.35
N ILE A 118 0.60 -3.76 -0.68
CA ILE A 118 -0.86 -3.86 -0.62
C ILE A 118 -1.40 -3.23 -1.90
N LEU A 119 -2.13 -4.04 -2.67
CA LEU A 119 -2.65 -3.68 -3.97
C LEU A 119 -4.11 -3.24 -3.88
N GLY A 120 -4.52 -2.31 -4.73
CA GLY A 120 -5.91 -1.92 -4.88
C GLY A 120 -6.62 -2.79 -5.94
N THR A 121 -7.94 -2.76 -5.91
CA THR A 121 -8.76 -3.32 -6.98
C THR A 121 -9.32 -2.18 -7.80
N SER A 122 -8.80 -2.01 -9.02
CA SER A 122 -9.29 -0.99 -9.96
C SER A 122 -10.59 -1.43 -10.61
N ALA A 123 -11.40 -0.45 -10.99
CA ALA A 123 -12.60 -0.64 -11.79
C ALA A 123 -12.40 -0.02 -13.17
N PHE A 124 -12.77 -0.76 -14.22
CA PHE A 124 -12.65 -0.29 -15.59
C PHE A 124 -14.02 -0.22 -16.26
N VAL A 125 -14.25 0.91 -16.92
CA VAL A 125 -15.34 1.10 -17.87
C VAL A 125 -14.76 1.13 -19.29
N TYR A 126 -15.53 0.65 -20.27
CA TYR A 126 -15.06 0.54 -21.64
C TYR A 126 -15.68 1.62 -22.50
N LYS A 127 -14.86 2.56 -22.97
CA LYS A 127 -15.24 3.64 -23.86
C LYS A 127 -15.09 3.20 -25.31
N ALA A 128 -16.09 3.49 -26.11
CA ALA A 128 -16.03 3.42 -27.56
C ALA A 128 -15.63 4.77 -28.13
N THR A 129 -14.67 4.77 -29.03
CA THR A 129 -14.28 5.96 -29.81
C THR A 129 -14.41 5.62 -31.29
N ALA A 130 -15.19 6.41 -32.01
CA ALA A 130 -15.42 6.22 -33.42
C ALA A 130 -14.39 6.97 -34.28
N PHE A 131 -13.90 6.31 -35.32
CA PHE A 131 -13.01 6.88 -36.33
C PHE A 131 -13.51 6.54 -37.73
N VAL A 132 -13.29 7.41 -38.72
CA VAL A 132 -13.51 7.09 -40.12
C VAL A 132 -12.29 6.35 -40.65
N LYS A 133 -12.51 5.22 -41.35
CA LYS A 133 -11.44 4.42 -41.94
C LYS A 133 -10.77 5.19 -43.09
N GLU A 134 -9.44 5.20 -43.10
CA GLU A 134 -8.68 5.79 -44.20
C GLU A 134 -8.96 5.08 -45.52
N GLY A 135 -9.14 5.84 -46.62
CA GLY A 135 -9.29 5.31 -47.98
C GLY A 135 -10.72 4.87 -48.40
N CYS A 136 -11.76 5.16 -47.60
CA CYS A 136 -13.16 4.79 -47.96
C CYS A 136 -13.84 5.76 -48.92
N GLY A 137 -13.15 6.55 -49.69
CA GLY A 137 -13.74 7.30 -50.82
C GLY A 137 -14.63 8.50 -50.43
N CYS A 138 -14.72 8.85 -49.17
CA CYS A 138 -15.36 10.08 -48.69
C CYS A 138 -14.37 11.24 -48.87
N ALA A 139 -14.40 11.91 -49.97
CA ALA A 139 -13.38 12.82 -50.46
C ALA A 139 -13.33 14.20 -49.76
N ASP A 140 -14.22 14.49 -48.81
CA ASP A 140 -14.22 15.79 -48.14
C ASP A 140 -14.14 15.66 -46.62
N GLU A 141 -13.15 16.31 -45.98
CA GLU A 141 -13.00 16.44 -44.55
C GLU A 141 -14.29 16.90 -43.83
N LYS A 142 -15.11 17.69 -44.48
CA LYS A 142 -16.43 18.11 -44.00
C LYS A 142 -17.45 17.00 -43.84
N SER A 143 -17.40 15.98 -44.68
CA SER A 143 -18.32 14.81 -44.55
C SER A 143 -17.93 13.89 -43.40
N ASN A 144 -16.66 13.81 -43.09
CA ASN A 144 -16.13 13.02 -41.95
C ASN A 144 -16.55 13.67 -40.62
N ASP A 145 -16.44 14.96 -40.51
CA ASP A 145 -16.86 15.69 -39.31
C ASP A 145 -18.37 15.61 -39.10
N ASP A 146 -19.18 15.65 -40.16
CA ASP A 146 -20.64 15.53 -40.07
C ASP A 146 -21.08 14.11 -39.59
N VAL A 147 -20.33 13.06 -39.91
CA VAL A 147 -20.61 11.69 -39.46
C VAL A 147 -20.20 11.50 -38.01
N LEU A 148 -19.01 12.00 -37.61
CA LEU A 148 -18.45 11.77 -36.27
C LEU A 148 -19.02 12.69 -35.19
N ASN A 149 -19.35 13.97 -35.54
CA ASN A 149 -19.83 14.95 -34.57
C ASN A 149 -21.22 14.62 -33.99
N LYS A 150 -21.95 13.69 -34.58
CA LYS A 150 -23.25 13.23 -34.07
C LYS A 150 -23.14 12.02 -33.14
N ILE A 151 -21.96 11.37 -33.07
CA ILE A 151 -21.77 10.18 -32.25
C ILE A 151 -21.39 10.62 -30.82
N PRO A 152 -22.22 10.33 -29.82
CA PRO A 152 -21.91 10.63 -28.44
C PRO A 152 -20.79 9.72 -27.92
N ALA A 153 -20.18 10.07 -26.79
CA ALA A 153 -19.38 9.12 -26.06
C ALA A 153 -20.23 7.94 -25.62
N VAL A 154 -19.79 6.72 -25.90
CA VAL A 154 -20.51 5.47 -25.56
C VAL A 154 -19.66 4.66 -24.61
N LEU A 155 -20.28 4.17 -23.52
CA LEU A 155 -19.67 3.24 -22.59
C LEU A 155 -20.44 1.90 -22.61
N VAL A 156 -19.70 0.79 -22.69
CA VAL A 156 -20.27 -0.56 -22.87
C VAL A 156 -20.01 -1.43 -21.65
N SER A 157 -21.06 -2.06 -21.11
CA SER A 157 -20.96 -3.02 -20.02
C SER A 157 -20.10 -4.21 -20.39
N LYS A 158 -19.28 -4.70 -19.45
CA LYS A 158 -18.17 -5.64 -19.72
C LYS A 158 -18.61 -6.99 -20.30
N ASN A 159 -19.80 -7.48 -19.98
CA ASN A 159 -20.23 -8.82 -20.40
C ASN A 159 -20.95 -8.84 -21.76
N LEU A 160 -21.11 -7.69 -22.39
CA LEU A 160 -21.75 -7.56 -23.70
C LEU A 160 -20.84 -7.91 -24.89
N PHE A 161 -19.56 -8.17 -24.62
CA PHE A 161 -18.55 -8.48 -25.61
C PHE A 161 -17.44 -9.34 -25.03
N SER A 162 -16.86 -10.20 -25.88
CA SER A 162 -15.72 -11.06 -25.56
C SER A 162 -14.49 -10.74 -26.41
N SER A 163 -14.67 -10.02 -27.52
CA SER A 163 -13.60 -9.60 -28.44
C SER A 163 -13.77 -8.14 -28.87
N ASP A 164 -12.76 -7.58 -29.53
CA ASP A 164 -12.82 -6.22 -30.07
C ASP A 164 -13.81 -6.13 -31.25
N ASP A 165 -13.94 -7.19 -32.08
CA ASP A 165 -14.90 -7.25 -33.15
C ASP A 165 -16.35 -7.28 -32.63
N GLU A 166 -16.59 -8.04 -31.57
CA GLU A 166 -17.90 -8.08 -30.92
C GLU A 166 -18.24 -6.74 -30.26
N PHE A 167 -17.25 -6.10 -29.62
CA PHE A 167 -17.40 -4.75 -29.08
C PHE A 167 -17.80 -3.74 -30.15
N GLU A 168 -17.09 -3.73 -31.28
CA GLU A 168 -17.41 -2.86 -32.43
C GLU A 168 -18.83 -3.11 -32.93
N THR A 169 -19.23 -4.38 -33.05
CA THR A 169 -20.55 -4.76 -33.51
C THR A 169 -21.66 -4.28 -32.56
N VAL A 170 -21.48 -4.49 -31.23
CA VAL A 170 -22.43 -4.03 -30.20
C VAL A 170 -22.63 -2.54 -30.28
N VAL A 171 -21.52 -1.77 -30.36
CA VAL A 171 -21.57 -0.29 -30.40
C VAL A 171 -22.24 0.20 -31.70
N LYS A 172 -21.88 -0.36 -32.86
CA LYS A 172 -22.46 0.04 -34.15
C LYS A 172 -23.96 -0.20 -34.17
N ASN A 173 -24.41 -1.37 -33.75
CA ASN A 173 -25.84 -1.70 -33.68
C ASN A 173 -26.59 -0.70 -32.79
N TYR A 174 -26.04 -0.41 -31.59
CA TYR A 174 -26.63 0.57 -30.69
C TYR A 174 -26.72 1.97 -31.31
N LEU A 175 -25.65 2.43 -31.96
CA LEU A 175 -25.60 3.74 -32.59
C LEU A 175 -26.58 3.85 -33.77
N MET A 176 -26.75 2.78 -34.54
CA MET A 176 -27.75 2.71 -35.63
C MET A 176 -29.18 2.71 -35.09
N ASP A 177 -29.45 1.92 -34.07
CA ASP A 177 -30.78 1.84 -33.43
C ASP A 177 -31.20 3.18 -32.79
N LYS A 178 -30.26 3.92 -32.27
CA LYS A 178 -30.49 5.27 -31.71
C LYS A 178 -30.47 6.40 -32.74
N GLY A 179 -30.13 6.10 -33.97
CA GLY A 179 -30.05 7.10 -35.06
C GLY A 179 -28.80 8.03 -34.97
N PHE A 180 -27.80 7.65 -34.19
CA PHE A 180 -26.53 8.37 -34.12
C PHE A 180 -25.58 8.03 -35.26
N LEU A 181 -25.75 6.84 -35.88
CA LEU A 181 -24.99 6.38 -37.03
C LEU A 181 -25.95 5.96 -38.15
N ASN A 182 -25.75 6.55 -39.33
CA ASN A 182 -26.50 6.11 -40.50
C ASN A 182 -25.98 4.74 -40.97
N PRO A 183 -26.84 3.75 -41.18
CA PRO A 183 -26.44 2.41 -41.63
C PRO A 183 -25.58 2.40 -42.91
N ASN A 184 -25.79 3.35 -43.82
CA ASN A 184 -25.00 3.48 -45.06
C ASN A 184 -23.51 3.85 -44.81
N TYR A 185 -23.18 4.37 -43.62
CA TYR A 185 -21.83 4.71 -43.24
C TYR A 185 -21.20 3.75 -42.21
N ALA A 186 -21.95 2.73 -41.78
CA ALA A 186 -21.47 1.81 -40.73
C ALA A 186 -20.15 1.10 -41.09
N ASP A 187 -19.95 0.75 -42.36
CA ASP A 187 -18.73 0.10 -42.85
C ASP A 187 -17.50 1.07 -42.90
N MET A 188 -17.77 2.36 -42.98
CA MET A 188 -16.76 3.42 -43.02
C MET A 188 -16.27 3.80 -41.64
N VAL A 189 -17.02 3.46 -40.60
CA VAL A 189 -16.67 3.79 -39.21
C VAL A 189 -16.01 2.57 -38.55
N MET A 190 -14.89 2.79 -37.89
CA MET A 190 -14.20 1.88 -37.01
C MET A 190 -14.43 2.31 -35.56
N ILE A 191 -14.74 1.37 -34.68
CA ILE A 191 -14.89 1.62 -33.25
C ILE A 191 -13.70 1.04 -32.50
N VAL A 192 -12.99 1.91 -31.78
CA VAL A 192 -11.86 1.52 -30.94
C VAL A 192 -12.29 1.48 -29.48
N LYS A 193 -12.01 0.34 -28.82
CA LYS A 193 -12.23 0.12 -27.41
C LYS A 193 -11.09 0.70 -26.58
N THR A 194 -11.41 1.49 -25.57
CA THR A 194 -10.46 1.99 -24.59
C THR A 194 -10.97 1.71 -23.19
N ALA A 195 -10.16 1.03 -22.36
CA ALA A 195 -10.47 0.86 -20.95
C ALA A 195 -10.02 2.12 -20.19
N ILE A 196 -10.92 2.69 -19.39
CA ILE A 196 -10.64 3.83 -18.53
C ILE A 196 -10.97 3.49 -17.08
N HIS A 197 -10.20 4.01 -16.14
CA HIS A 197 -10.44 3.82 -14.72
C HIS A 197 -11.70 4.57 -14.27
N ALA A 198 -12.55 3.90 -13.52
CA ALA A 198 -13.64 4.51 -12.77
C ALA A 198 -13.27 4.55 -11.28
N ASP A 199 -13.77 5.57 -10.57
CA ASP A 199 -13.62 5.63 -9.12
C ASP A 199 -14.30 4.42 -8.47
N VAL A 200 -13.54 3.67 -7.68
CA VAL A 200 -14.03 2.44 -7.06
C VAL A 200 -15.17 2.69 -6.06
N SER A 201 -15.29 3.91 -5.54
CA SER A 201 -16.39 4.31 -4.67
C SER A 201 -17.75 4.36 -5.38
N LEU A 202 -17.74 4.44 -6.71
CA LEU A 202 -18.93 4.45 -7.56
C LEU A 202 -19.40 3.04 -7.96
N VAL A 203 -18.74 1.99 -7.47
CA VAL A 203 -18.99 0.61 -7.88
C VAL A 203 -19.33 -0.24 -6.66
N ASN A 204 -20.48 -0.90 -6.70
CA ASN A 204 -20.92 -1.76 -5.61
C ASN A 204 -20.20 -3.13 -5.54
N ALA A 205 -20.54 -3.94 -4.54
CA ALA A 205 -19.95 -5.26 -4.32
C ALA A 205 -20.26 -6.29 -5.44
N SER A 206 -21.27 -6.02 -6.26
CA SER A 206 -21.67 -6.85 -7.41
C SER A 206 -21.05 -6.37 -8.74
N ASP A 207 -20.03 -5.50 -8.66
CA ASP A 207 -19.35 -4.88 -9.81
C ASP A 207 -20.24 -3.98 -10.67
N GLU A 208 -21.31 -3.44 -10.09
CA GLU A 208 -22.23 -2.55 -10.77
C GLU A 208 -21.84 -1.10 -10.54
N LEU A 209 -21.74 -0.34 -11.64
CA LEU A 209 -21.45 1.08 -11.63
C LEU A 209 -22.72 1.89 -11.34
N ASP A 210 -22.66 2.82 -10.44
CA ASP A 210 -23.64 3.89 -10.33
C ASP A 210 -23.44 4.87 -11.49
N VAL A 211 -24.22 4.69 -12.54
CA VAL A 211 -24.11 5.46 -13.80
C VAL A 211 -24.41 6.95 -13.57
N ASP A 212 -25.38 7.27 -12.74
CA ASP A 212 -25.75 8.67 -12.47
C ASP A 212 -24.67 9.38 -11.64
N ALA A 213 -24.15 8.70 -10.63
CA ALA A 213 -23.01 9.22 -9.87
C ALA A 213 -21.76 9.36 -10.73
N PHE A 214 -21.49 8.41 -11.64
CA PHE A 214 -20.39 8.49 -12.59
C PHE A 214 -20.48 9.70 -13.52
N LYS A 215 -21.66 9.94 -14.13
CA LYS A 215 -21.92 11.10 -15.01
C LYS A 215 -21.75 12.43 -14.28
N ASN A 216 -22.11 12.49 -12.99
CA ASN A 216 -22.06 13.70 -12.18
C ASN A 216 -20.73 13.89 -11.44
N HIS A 217 -19.83 12.93 -11.51
CA HIS A 217 -18.52 13.03 -10.86
C HIS A 217 -17.64 14.09 -11.54
N ALA A 218 -16.99 14.92 -10.75
CA ALA A 218 -16.21 16.07 -11.26
C ALA A 218 -15.12 15.67 -12.28
N LEU A 219 -14.56 14.49 -12.15
CA LEU A 219 -13.51 13.95 -13.04
C LEU A 219 -14.08 13.39 -14.36
N ASN A 220 -15.39 13.25 -14.48
CA ASN A 220 -16.08 12.63 -15.60
C ASN A 220 -16.90 13.62 -16.42
N ALA A 221 -16.53 14.90 -16.37
CA ALA A 221 -17.25 15.98 -17.08
C ALA A 221 -17.50 15.68 -18.57
N ASP A 222 -16.55 15.01 -19.24
CA ASP A 222 -16.63 14.59 -20.64
C ASP A 222 -17.67 13.50 -20.89
N TYR A 223 -18.15 12.83 -19.85
CA TYR A 223 -19.13 11.72 -19.92
C TYR A 223 -20.52 12.11 -19.44
N LYS A 224 -20.74 13.39 -19.11
CA LYS A 224 -22.05 13.87 -18.62
C LYS A 224 -23.20 13.50 -19.54
N ASN A 225 -22.98 13.58 -20.86
CA ASN A 225 -23.96 13.27 -21.90
C ASN A 225 -23.65 11.93 -22.60
N ALA A 226 -22.83 11.07 -21.99
CA ALA A 226 -22.48 9.78 -22.58
C ALA A 226 -23.67 8.81 -22.57
N GLU A 227 -23.72 7.98 -23.60
CA GLU A 227 -24.64 6.83 -23.69
C GLU A 227 -24.02 5.62 -22.99
N PHE A 228 -24.87 4.83 -22.32
CA PHE A 228 -24.44 3.62 -21.62
C PHE A 228 -25.19 2.43 -22.17
N ILE A 229 -24.46 1.46 -22.73
CA ILE A 229 -25.02 0.18 -23.14
C ILE A 229 -24.99 -0.75 -21.94
N LEU A 230 -26.18 -0.98 -21.38
CA LEU A 230 -26.39 -1.72 -20.13
C LEU A 230 -26.64 -3.20 -20.41
N GLU A 231 -26.34 -4.02 -19.40
CA GLU A 231 -26.64 -5.45 -19.35
C GLU A 231 -27.78 -5.65 -18.33
N ASP A 232 -28.94 -6.08 -18.79
CA ASP A 232 -30.13 -6.25 -17.94
C ASP A 232 -30.47 -5.04 -17.06
N GLY A 233 -30.23 -3.84 -17.61
CA GLY A 233 -30.52 -2.58 -16.92
C GLY A 233 -29.41 -2.07 -15.97
N VAL A 234 -28.27 -2.78 -15.85
CA VAL A 234 -27.12 -2.39 -15.03
C VAL A 234 -25.85 -2.28 -15.87
N TYR A 235 -24.89 -1.51 -15.40
CA TYR A 235 -23.57 -1.41 -16.02
C TYR A 235 -22.56 -2.18 -15.19
N LYS A 236 -21.99 -3.26 -15.73
CA LYS A 236 -20.95 -4.06 -15.10
C LYS A 236 -19.56 -3.57 -15.47
N VAL A 237 -18.70 -3.35 -14.47
CA VAL A 237 -17.30 -2.98 -14.65
C VAL A 237 -16.39 -4.22 -14.66
N LYS A 238 -15.20 -4.10 -15.24
CA LYS A 238 -14.13 -5.07 -15.04
C LYS A 238 -13.32 -4.69 -13.79
N ARG A 239 -12.96 -5.68 -12.98
CA ARG A 239 -12.04 -5.49 -11.85
C ARG A 239 -10.66 -6.07 -12.17
N GLU A 240 -9.62 -5.31 -11.83
CA GLU A 240 -8.24 -5.79 -11.89
C GLU A 240 -7.48 -5.37 -10.63
N VAL A 241 -6.58 -6.24 -10.17
CA VAL A 241 -5.71 -5.94 -9.03
C VAL A 241 -4.49 -5.18 -9.54
N GLU A 242 -4.28 -3.99 -9.02
CA GLU A 242 -3.21 -3.10 -9.44
C GLU A 242 -2.57 -2.40 -8.24
N LYS A 243 -1.40 -1.80 -8.46
CA LYS A 243 -0.81 -0.87 -7.48
C LYS A 243 -1.78 0.28 -7.21
N MET A 244 -2.01 0.59 -5.93
CA MET A 244 -2.82 1.74 -5.55
C MET A 244 -2.18 3.05 -6.03
N SER A 245 -2.96 3.87 -6.71
CA SER A 245 -2.56 5.23 -7.04
C SER A 245 -3.78 6.15 -7.20
N LYS A 246 -3.59 7.44 -6.92
CA LYS A 246 -4.65 8.44 -7.08
C LYS A 246 -5.15 8.53 -8.53
N SER A 247 -4.27 8.32 -9.51
CA SER A 247 -4.62 8.36 -10.94
C SER A 247 -5.45 7.14 -11.40
N LYS A 248 -5.48 6.08 -10.61
CA LYS A 248 -6.27 4.86 -10.87
C LYS A 248 -7.57 4.80 -10.06
N TYR A 249 -7.78 5.77 -9.18
CA TYR A 249 -8.98 5.88 -8.33
C TYR A 249 -9.29 4.58 -7.55
N ASN A 250 -8.25 3.87 -7.12
CA ASN A 250 -8.32 2.59 -6.43
C ASN A 250 -7.68 2.64 -5.04
N VAL A 251 -7.48 3.83 -4.49
CA VAL A 251 -6.86 4.05 -3.18
C VAL A 251 -7.88 3.82 -2.08
N VAL A 252 -7.46 3.11 -1.04
CA VAL A 252 -8.19 3.03 0.25
C VAL A 252 -7.53 4.02 1.21
N ASN A 253 -8.31 4.94 1.76
CA ASN A 253 -7.81 5.92 2.72
C ASN A 253 -7.75 5.29 4.11
N PRO A 254 -6.58 5.21 4.76
CA PRO A 254 -6.45 4.68 6.12
C PRO A 254 -7.32 5.41 7.15
N ASP A 255 -7.50 6.74 7.01
CA ASP A 255 -8.30 7.53 7.95
C ASP A 255 -9.77 7.08 7.98
N ASP A 256 -10.35 6.75 6.82
CA ASP A 256 -11.72 6.25 6.72
C ASP A 256 -11.87 4.88 7.38
N ILE A 257 -10.87 4.01 7.20
CA ILE A 257 -10.84 2.69 7.86
C ILE A 257 -10.69 2.84 9.37
N VAL A 258 -9.81 3.73 9.83
CA VAL A 258 -9.64 4.00 11.27
C VAL A 258 -10.92 4.58 11.88
N ALA A 259 -11.58 5.51 11.19
CA ALA A 259 -12.85 6.07 11.66
C ALA A 259 -13.97 5.01 11.79
N GLN A 260 -13.99 4.03 10.88
CA GLN A 260 -15.04 3.01 10.84
C GLN A 260 -14.76 1.81 11.77
N TYR A 261 -13.52 1.33 11.83
CA TYR A 261 -13.16 0.07 12.49
C TYR A 261 -12.16 0.23 13.65
N GLY A 262 -11.48 1.37 13.75
CA GLY A 262 -10.42 1.61 14.71
C GLY A 262 -9.03 1.24 14.18
N ALA A 263 -8.00 1.89 14.75
CA ALA A 263 -6.61 1.70 14.34
C ALA A 263 -6.09 0.27 14.61
N ASP A 264 -6.48 -0.34 15.71
CA ASP A 264 -6.08 -1.72 16.04
C ASP A 264 -6.63 -2.74 15.02
N ALA A 265 -7.86 -2.53 14.54
CA ALA A 265 -8.44 -3.38 13.50
C ALA A 265 -7.68 -3.24 12.17
N LEU A 266 -7.31 -2.01 11.78
CA LEU A 266 -6.48 -1.77 10.59
C LEU A 266 -5.13 -2.47 10.71
N ARG A 267 -4.39 -2.28 11.81
CA ARG A 267 -3.07 -2.87 12.05
C ARG A 267 -3.10 -4.40 11.99
N LEU A 268 -4.04 -5.01 12.71
CA LEU A 268 -4.22 -6.46 12.69
C LEU A 268 -4.57 -6.99 11.31
N PHE A 269 -5.42 -6.27 10.57
CA PHE A 269 -5.84 -6.69 9.25
C PHE A 269 -4.69 -6.61 8.22
N GLU A 270 -3.88 -5.57 8.26
CA GLU A 270 -2.67 -5.46 7.41
C GLU A 270 -1.71 -6.62 7.65
N MET A 271 -1.46 -6.97 8.91
CA MET A 271 -0.62 -8.13 9.25
C MET A 271 -1.27 -9.45 8.84
N PHE A 272 -2.61 -9.56 8.91
CA PHE A 272 -3.35 -10.78 8.60
C PHE A 272 -3.50 -11.08 7.11
N LEU A 273 -3.38 -10.09 6.24
CA LEU A 273 -3.61 -10.23 4.78
C LEU A 273 -2.79 -11.35 4.12
N GLY A 274 -1.63 -11.70 4.66
CA GLY A 274 -0.78 -12.78 4.13
C GLY A 274 0.69 -12.62 4.50
N PRO A 275 1.57 -13.48 3.96
CA PRO A 275 3.00 -13.43 4.22
C PRO A 275 3.60 -12.06 3.89
N LEU A 276 4.56 -11.59 4.72
CA LEU A 276 5.08 -10.22 4.67
C LEU A 276 5.66 -9.84 3.29
N GLU A 277 6.35 -10.76 2.64
CA GLU A 277 7.06 -10.50 1.37
C GLU A 277 6.17 -10.59 0.12
N GLN A 278 4.92 -11.05 0.26
CA GLN A 278 4.01 -11.21 -0.86
C GLN A 278 3.14 -9.97 -1.07
N ALA A 279 2.93 -9.59 -2.33
CA ALA A 279 1.93 -8.60 -2.68
C ALA A 279 0.51 -9.15 -2.44
N LYS A 280 -0.39 -8.32 -1.91
CA LYS A 280 -1.72 -8.73 -1.45
C LYS A 280 -2.78 -7.73 -1.87
N PRO A 281 -3.91 -8.19 -2.43
CA PRO A 281 -5.03 -7.31 -2.71
C PRO A 281 -5.74 -6.90 -1.41
N TRP A 282 -6.01 -5.62 -1.27
CA TRP A 282 -6.87 -5.12 -0.21
C TRP A 282 -8.33 -5.48 -0.47
N LYS A 283 -8.99 -6.06 0.54
CA LYS A 283 -10.43 -6.33 0.53
C LYS A 283 -11.04 -5.85 1.84
N THR A 284 -11.69 -4.69 1.83
CA THR A 284 -12.27 -4.06 3.03
C THR A 284 -13.23 -4.99 3.78
N SER A 285 -13.95 -5.88 3.08
CA SER A 285 -14.85 -6.85 3.71
C SER A 285 -14.15 -7.81 4.69
N GLY A 286 -12.84 -8.06 4.51
CA GLY A 286 -12.07 -8.93 5.39
C GLY A 286 -11.81 -8.34 6.78
N ILE A 287 -11.86 -7.01 6.93
CA ILE A 287 -11.58 -6.34 8.22
C ILE A 287 -12.65 -6.63 9.27
N SER A 288 -13.86 -6.99 8.85
CA SER A 288 -14.95 -7.35 9.76
C SER A 288 -14.62 -8.55 10.66
N GLY A 289 -13.86 -9.52 10.15
CA GLY A 289 -13.39 -10.68 10.91
C GLY A 289 -12.45 -10.27 12.04
N VAL A 290 -11.53 -9.35 11.76
CA VAL A 290 -10.58 -8.81 12.75
C VAL A 290 -11.32 -7.95 13.79
N SER A 291 -12.25 -7.11 13.35
CA SER A 291 -13.11 -6.31 14.26
C SER A 291 -13.92 -7.21 15.20
N SER A 292 -14.46 -8.31 14.68
CA SER A 292 -15.17 -9.31 15.50
C SER A 292 -14.27 -10.00 16.50
N PHE A 293 -13.02 -10.29 16.12
CA PHE A 293 -12.00 -10.83 17.02
C PHE A 293 -11.72 -9.86 18.19
N LEU A 294 -11.50 -8.57 17.93
CA LEU A 294 -11.27 -7.59 18.99
C LEU A 294 -12.45 -7.48 19.96
N LYS A 295 -13.68 -7.57 19.46
CA LYS A 295 -14.89 -7.61 20.31
C LYS A 295 -14.94 -8.87 21.17
N LYS A 296 -14.53 -10.04 20.65
CA LYS A 296 -14.44 -11.27 21.43
C LYS A 296 -13.34 -11.19 22.49
N LEU A 297 -12.17 -10.65 22.14
CA LEU A 297 -11.09 -10.41 23.09
C LEU A 297 -11.57 -9.54 24.26
N TRP A 298 -12.22 -8.42 23.97
CA TRP A 298 -12.78 -7.53 24.99
C TRP A 298 -13.68 -8.29 25.97
N LYS A 299 -14.56 -9.14 25.46
CA LYS A 299 -15.51 -9.93 26.26
C LYS A 299 -14.85 -10.94 27.22
N LEU A 300 -13.58 -11.34 27.00
CA LEU A 300 -12.86 -12.20 27.95
C LEU A 300 -12.57 -11.48 29.28
N TYR A 301 -12.54 -10.14 29.28
CA TYR A 301 -12.21 -9.31 30.44
C TYR A 301 -13.45 -8.75 31.14
N PHE A 302 -14.64 -8.97 30.55
CA PHE A 302 -15.89 -8.41 31.03
C PHE A 302 -16.96 -9.49 31.15
N ASN A 303 -17.75 -9.40 32.22
CA ASN A 303 -19.03 -10.06 32.35
C ASN A 303 -20.11 -9.01 32.11
N GLU A 304 -20.80 -9.08 30.98
CA GLU A 304 -21.63 -8.00 30.45
C GLU A 304 -20.82 -6.68 30.31
N GLU A 305 -21.09 -5.67 31.12
CA GLU A 305 -20.36 -4.39 31.14
C GLU A 305 -19.40 -4.26 32.33
N ILE A 306 -19.35 -5.28 33.22
CA ILE A 306 -18.54 -5.26 34.43
C ILE A 306 -17.18 -5.90 34.15
N PHE A 307 -16.09 -5.17 34.42
CA PHE A 307 -14.74 -5.71 34.35
C PHE A 307 -14.55 -6.79 35.41
N GLU A 308 -14.37 -8.05 34.95
CA GLU A 308 -14.32 -9.22 35.84
C GLU A 308 -13.17 -10.15 35.47
N VAL A 309 -12.01 -9.95 36.08
CA VAL A 309 -10.83 -10.80 35.93
C VAL A 309 -10.46 -11.43 37.27
N SER A 310 -10.44 -12.78 37.31
CA SER A 310 -10.17 -13.55 38.50
C SER A 310 -8.68 -13.72 38.79
N LYS A 311 -8.32 -13.71 40.07
CA LYS A 311 -6.97 -14.06 40.55
C LYS A 311 -6.80 -15.54 40.88
N GLU A 312 -7.81 -16.35 40.63
CA GLU A 312 -7.72 -17.82 40.85
C GLU A 312 -6.64 -18.43 39.94
N LYS A 313 -6.19 -19.61 40.35
CA LYS A 313 -5.22 -20.38 39.56
C LYS A 313 -5.84 -20.79 38.22
N ALA A 314 -5.05 -20.68 37.17
CA ALA A 314 -5.42 -21.16 35.85
C ALA A 314 -5.47 -22.71 35.83
N THR A 315 -6.35 -23.25 35.02
CA THR A 315 -6.44 -24.69 34.77
C THR A 315 -5.31 -25.16 33.87
N LYS A 316 -5.12 -26.48 33.77
CA LYS A 316 -4.11 -27.06 32.86
C LYS A 316 -4.45 -26.74 31.40
N GLU A 317 -5.72 -26.78 31.03
CA GLU A 317 -6.21 -26.49 29.69
C GLU A 317 -5.98 -25.00 29.32
N GLU A 318 -6.26 -24.09 30.23
CA GLU A 318 -6.01 -22.65 30.03
C GLU A 318 -4.52 -22.36 29.87
N LEU A 319 -3.64 -22.97 30.70
CA LEU A 319 -2.19 -22.86 30.59
C LEU A 319 -1.67 -23.47 29.28
N LYS A 320 -2.23 -24.60 28.82
CA LYS A 320 -1.89 -25.20 27.53
C LYS A 320 -2.17 -24.22 26.38
N VAL A 321 -3.33 -23.56 26.36
CA VAL A 321 -3.68 -22.54 25.36
C VAL A 321 -2.67 -21.39 25.39
N LEU A 322 -2.39 -20.83 26.57
CA LEU A 322 -1.45 -19.71 26.72
C LEU A 322 -0.04 -20.09 26.21
N HIS A 323 0.53 -21.21 26.70
CA HIS A 323 1.91 -21.55 26.35
C HIS A 323 2.06 -22.00 24.89
N LYS A 324 1.05 -22.63 24.29
CA LYS A 324 0.99 -22.85 22.84
C LYS A 324 1.01 -21.53 22.06
N THR A 325 0.27 -20.52 22.55
CA THR A 325 0.22 -19.20 21.94
C THR A 325 1.56 -18.47 22.10
N ILE A 326 2.17 -18.47 23.29
CA ILE A 326 3.49 -17.86 23.52
C ILE A 326 4.53 -18.42 22.55
N LYS A 327 4.64 -19.76 22.49
CA LYS A 327 5.58 -20.43 21.58
C LYS A 327 5.37 -20.02 20.14
N LYS A 328 4.14 -20.13 19.65
CA LYS A 328 3.83 -19.86 18.24
C LYS A 328 4.05 -18.39 17.88
N VAL A 329 3.64 -17.46 18.73
CA VAL A 329 3.82 -16.02 18.47
C VAL A 329 5.31 -15.64 18.48
N GLN A 330 6.11 -16.20 19.41
CA GLN A 330 7.53 -15.97 19.42
C GLN A 330 8.22 -16.48 18.14
N GLU A 331 7.94 -17.72 17.73
CA GLU A 331 8.46 -18.30 16.49
C GLU A 331 8.04 -17.48 15.25
N ASP A 332 6.80 -17.02 15.22
CA ASP A 332 6.27 -16.20 14.11
C ASP A 332 6.93 -14.81 14.03
N ILE A 333 7.19 -14.16 15.16
CA ILE A 333 7.91 -12.89 15.19
C ILE A 333 9.35 -13.07 14.72
N GLU A 334 10.06 -14.09 15.21
CA GLU A 334 11.43 -14.40 14.82
C GLU A 334 11.57 -14.73 13.33
N SER A 335 10.54 -15.34 12.73
CA SER A 335 10.48 -15.69 11.30
C SER A 335 9.74 -14.67 10.43
N PHE A 336 9.26 -13.57 10.98
CA PHE A 336 8.46 -12.55 10.29
C PHE A 336 7.13 -13.06 9.69
N SER A 337 6.56 -14.11 10.28
CA SER A 337 5.27 -14.72 9.90
C SER A 337 4.10 -14.06 10.65
N PHE A 338 3.95 -12.75 10.58
CA PHE A 338 2.98 -12.00 11.37
C PHE A 338 1.52 -12.41 11.13
N ASN A 339 1.19 -12.82 9.90
CA ASN A 339 -0.15 -13.28 9.56
C ASN A 339 -0.57 -14.54 10.34
N THR A 340 0.37 -15.43 10.62
CA THR A 340 0.10 -16.65 11.43
C THR A 340 -0.06 -16.33 12.90
N SER A 341 0.63 -15.31 13.43
CA SER A 341 0.40 -14.81 14.79
C SER A 341 -1.05 -14.31 14.96
N VAL A 342 -1.57 -13.54 14.01
CA VAL A 342 -2.96 -13.04 14.08
C VAL A 342 -3.96 -14.19 14.12
N SER A 343 -3.77 -15.22 13.28
CA SER A 343 -4.58 -16.45 13.33
C SER A 343 -4.48 -17.13 14.68
N THR A 344 -3.28 -17.20 15.24
CA THR A 344 -3.01 -17.83 16.55
C THR A 344 -3.75 -17.08 17.67
N PHE A 345 -3.77 -15.76 17.65
CA PHE A 345 -4.57 -14.98 18.60
C PHE A 345 -6.07 -15.27 18.48
N MET A 346 -6.59 -15.37 17.25
CA MET A 346 -8.00 -15.70 17.02
C MET A 346 -8.37 -17.09 17.59
N ILE A 347 -7.51 -18.07 17.38
CA ILE A 347 -7.67 -19.42 17.93
C ILE A 347 -7.64 -19.37 19.46
N ALA A 348 -6.62 -18.73 20.05
CA ALA A 348 -6.46 -18.63 21.49
C ALA A 348 -7.69 -17.98 22.16
N VAL A 349 -8.21 -16.88 21.60
CA VAL A 349 -9.41 -16.19 22.13
C VAL A 349 -10.64 -17.09 22.02
N ASN A 350 -10.81 -17.85 20.93
CA ASN A 350 -11.91 -18.80 20.78
C ASN A 350 -11.83 -19.93 21.81
N ASP A 351 -10.64 -20.51 22.00
CA ASP A 351 -10.40 -21.59 22.96
C ASP A 351 -10.65 -21.09 24.40
N LEU A 352 -10.09 -19.94 24.76
CA LEU A 352 -10.31 -19.35 26.09
C LEU A 352 -11.78 -18.95 26.33
N THR A 353 -12.50 -18.54 25.29
CA THR A 353 -13.95 -18.29 25.38
C THR A 353 -14.71 -19.57 25.66
N THR A 354 -14.35 -20.68 24.98
CA THR A 354 -14.95 -22.00 25.21
C THR A 354 -14.70 -22.49 26.63
N LEU A 355 -13.48 -22.28 27.16
CA LEU A 355 -13.09 -22.61 28.53
C LEU A 355 -13.69 -21.64 29.56
N LYS A 356 -14.39 -20.59 29.14
CA LYS A 356 -14.89 -19.50 30.00
C LYS A 356 -13.80 -18.91 30.88
N CYS A 357 -12.59 -18.80 30.32
CA CYS A 357 -11.41 -18.30 31.04
C CYS A 357 -11.54 -16.79 31.33
N ASN A 358 -11.45 -16.43 32.61
CA ASN A 358 -11.32 -15.05 33.07
C ASN A 358 -10.11 -14.87 34.00
N LYS A 359 -9.11 -15.77 33.93
CA LYS A 359 -7.98 -15.81 34.86
C LYS A 359 -6.91 -14.77 34.47
N ARG A 360 -6.53 -13.90 35.40
CA ARG A 360 -5.46 -12.90 35.22
C ARG A 360 -4.15 -13.54 34.75
N ALA A 361 -3.80 -14.71 35.31
CA ALA A 361 -2.59 -15.43 34.96
C ALA A 361 -2.50 -15.83 33.46
N ILE A 362 -3.64 -15.87 32.76
CA ILE A 362 -3.73 -16.16 31.33
C ILE A 362 -3.91 -14.86 30.52
N LEU A 363 -4.84 -14.01 30.94
CA LEU A 363 -5.28 -12.84 30.17
C LEU A 363 -4.24 -11.71 30.14
N GLU A 364 -3.46 -11.54 31.22
CA GLU A 364 -2.41 -10.52 31.29
C GLU A 364 -1.22 -10.82 30.36
N PRO A 365 -0.62 -12.03 30.34
CA PRO A 365 0.41 -12.37 29.35
C PRO A 365 -0.10 -12.35 27.89
N LEU A 366 -1.35 -12.70 27.65
CA LEU A 366 -1.96 -12.64 26.33
C LEU A 366 -1.96 -11.22 25.77
N LEU A 367 -2.23 -10.21 26.61
CA LEU A 367 -2.18 -8.80 26.20
C LEU A 367 -0.77 -8.38 25.80
N VAL A 368 0.25 -8.84 26.52
CA VAL A 368 1.65 -8.54 26.18
C VAL A 368 1.99 -9.07 24.80
N LEU A 369 1.60 -10.30 24.48
CA LEU A 369 1.80 -10.88 23.15
C LEU A 369 1.08 -10.11 22.04
N LEU A 370 -0.13 -9.62 22.33
CA LEU A 370 -0.97 -8.92 21.36
C LEU A 370 -0.58 -7.45 21.18
N SER A 371 0.05 -6.83 22.19
CA SER A 371 0.27 -5.38 22.23
C SER A 371 1.00 -4.81 21.01
N PRO A 372 1.97 -5.46 20.36
CA PRO A 372 2.60 -4.94 19.14
C PRO A 372 1.65 -4.89 17.94
N TYR A 373 0.64 -5.76 17.93
CA TYR A 373 -0.36 -5.87 16.85
C TYR A 373 -1.55 -4.92 17.07
N ALA A 374 -2.04 -4.83 18.30
CA ALA A 374 -3.21 -4.05 18.71
C ALA A 374 -2.91 -3.23 19.98
N PRO A 375 -2.10 -2.17 19.89
CA PRO A 375 -1.57 -1.47 21.06
C PRO A 375 -2.65 -0.76 21.88
N HIS A 376 -3.70 -0.20 21.26
CA HIS A 376 -4.69 0.61 21.97
C HIS A 376 -5.57 -0.23 22.89
N ILE A 377 -6.17 -1.31 22.38
CA ILE A 377 -6.98 -2.22 23.17
C ILE A 377 -6.15 -2.92 24.25
N SER A 378 -4.90 -3.27 23.92
CA SER A 378 -4.01 -3.94 24.86
C SER A 378 -3.63 -3.02 26.02
N GLU A 379 -3.29 -1.76 25.77
CA GLU A 379 -2.97 -0.77 26.81
C GLU A 379 -4.19 -0.46 27.69
N GLU A 380 -5.38 -0.30 27.08
CA GLU A 380 -6.61 -0.05 27.83
C GLU A 380 -6.94 -1.21 28.80
N LEU A 381 -6.88 -2.46 28.31
CA LEU A 381 -7.14 -3.63 29.16
C LEU A 381 -6.05 -3.83 30.22
N TRP A 382 -4.80 -3.53 29.87
CA TRP A 382 -3.65 -3.57 30.78
C TRP A 382 -3.83 -2.58 31.95
N ASN A 383 -4.27 -1.38 31.64
CA ASN A 383 -4.59 -0.36 32.66
C ASN A 383 -5.76 -0.81 33.55
N LYS A 384 -6.82 -1.40 32.97
CA LYS A 384 -7.98 -1.94 33.74
C LYS A 384 -7.59 -3.10 34.65
N LEU A 385 -6.54 -3.85 34.33
CA LEU A 385 -5.95 -4.85 35.23
C LEU A 385 -5.23 -4.22 36.44
N GLY A 386 -5.07 -2.89 36.48
CA GLY A 386 -4.46 -2.15 37.57
C GLY A 386 -2.95 -1.95 37.44
N ASN A 387 -2.38 -2.23 36.26
CA ASN A 387 -0.97 -1.97 35.98
C ASN A 387 -0.73 -0.47 35.82
N LYS A 388 0.33 0.05 36.44
CA LYS A 388 0.63 1.48 36.48
C LYS A 388 1.60 1.94 35.38
N LYS A 389 2.41 1.02 34.85
CA LYS A 389 3.35 1.28 33.76
C LYS A 389 2.70 0.84 32.45
N SER A 390 3.12 1.47 31.35
CA SER A 390 2.67 1.06 30.02
C SER A 390 3.01 -0.39 29.70
N ILE A 391 2.13 -1.09 29.00
CA ILE A 391 2.34 -2.45 28.52
C ILE A 391 3.57 -2.54 27.59
N SER A 392 3.97 -1.44 26.94
CA SER A 392 5.16 -1.38 26.08
C SER A 392 6.47 -1.66 26.80
N THR A 393 6.48 -1.57 28.14
CA THR A 393 7.63 -1.86 28.99
C THR A 393 7.55 -3.21 29.71
N ALA A 394 6.52 -4.00 29.43
CA ALA A 394 6.35 -5.32 30.01
C ALA A 394 7.30 -6.35 29.37
N ASP A 395 7.79 -7.27 30.19
CA ASP A 395 8.62 -8.36 29.68
C ASP A 395 7.79 -9.32 28.81
N PHE A 396 8.41 -9.81 27.73
CA PHE A 396 7.79 -10.81 26.88
C PHE A 396 7.54 -12.10 27.66
N PRO A 397 6.35 -12.71 27.55
CA PRO A 397 6.02 -13.93 28.31
C PRO A 397 6.95 -15.08 27.99
N VAL A 398 7.40 -15.79 29.02
CA VAL A 398 8.33 -16.92 28.88
C VAL A 398 7.55 -18.20 28.60
N PHE A 399 7.93 -18.91 27.54
CA PHE A 399 7.39 -20.22 27.21
C PHE A 399 7.89 -21.30 28.20
N ASP A 400 6.98 -22.17 28.66
CA ASP A 400 7.31 -23.33 29.48
C ASP A 400 6.69 -24.59 28.88
N ALA A 401 7.55 -25.48 28.38
CA ALA A 401 7.17 -26.68 27.66
C ALA A 401 6.36 -27.70 28.52
N LYS A 402 6.47 -27.62 29.86
CA LYS A 402 5.72 -28.53 30.76
C LYS A 402 4.20 -28.42 30.60
N HIS A 403 3.70 -27.26 30.13
CA HIS A 403 2.27 -27.01 29.90
C HIS A 403 1.74 -27.61 28.60
N LEU A 404 2.62 -28.09 27.70
CA LEU A 404 2.23 -28.75 26.44
C LEU A 404 2.19 -30.27 26.52
N VAL A 405 2.72 -30.84 27.58
CA VAL A 405 2.77 -32.31 27.77
C VAL A 405 1.36 -32.81 28.10
N GLU A 406 0.88 -33.76 27.32
CA GLU A 406 -0.32 -34.53 27.67
C GLU A 406 0.02 -35.47 28.82
N SER A 407 -0.75 -35.38 29.90
CA SER A 407 -0.65 -36.31 31.08
C SER A 407 -1.31 -37.63 30.78
#